data_85a446d79b120be1e64fdc7608632507
#
_entry.id   85a446d79b120be1e64fdc7608632507
#
_cell.length_a   1.000
_cell.length_b   1.000
_cell.length_c   1.000
_cell.angle_alpha   90.00
_cell.angle_beta   90.00
_cell.angle_gamma   90.00
#
_symmetry.space_group_name_H-M   'P 1'
#
loop_
_entity.id
_entity.type
_entity.pdbx_description
1 polymer ?
#
loop_
_entity_poly.entity_id
_entity_poly.type
_entity_poly.pdbx_seq_one_letter_code
_entity_poly.pdbx_strand_id
1 'polypeptide(L)'
;MIKLKGRTAVVTGSSSGMGAEIARALAAEGMSVMLAARRADRLEAIAAEIAAAGGTALVHPADCTLEDEVEALFAAAAGRLGHVDLLINSTGVPQATPIDQMSLDEWRRVIDANLTSVFLASREAMKLMKPRGRGRIISIGSVASQSPRLHAAAYVAAKYGLDGLTRALALEGREHGIAASVLHPGFTVTGFGPDADGKPGRNAMDPRDIAQIVVLMASLPDEHNLLEALVLPLGMPFLGRG
;
A
#
# COMPACT_ATOMS: atom_id res chain seq x y z
N MET A 1 14.72 -6.63 15.40
CA MET A 1 13.48 -6.78 14.58
C MET A 1 12.53 -7.73 15.28
N ILE A 2 11.22 -7.45 15.24
CA ILE A 2 10.19 -8.32 15.82
C ILE A 2 9.84 -9.46 14.86
N LYS A 3 9.34 -10.56 15.41
CA LYS A 3 8.82 -11.66 14.59
C LYS A 3 7.44 -11.30 14.07
N LEU A 4 7.20 -11.48 12.78
CA LEU A 4 5.90 -11.24 12.13
C LEU A 4 4.95 -12.43 12.27
N LYS A 5 5.49 -13.63 12.55
CA LYS A 5 4.71 -14.86 12.72
C LYS A 5 3.59 -14.70 13.76
N GLY A 6 2.37 -15.02 13.36
CA GLY A 6 1.17 -14.93 14.19
C GLY A 6 0.54 -13.53 14.25
N ARG A 7 1.13 -12.53 13.60
CA ARG A 7 0.51 -11.21 13.38
C ARG A 7 -0.43 -11.26 12.17
N THR A 8 -1.27 -10.25 12.05
CA THR A 8 -2.28 -10.15 11.01
C THR A 8 -2.12 -8.90 10.18
N ALA A 9 -2.42 -8.98 8.89
CA ALA A 9 -2.34 -7.85 7.98
C ALA A 9 -3.59 -7.72 7.10
N VAL A 10 -3.96 -6.50 6.76
CA VAL A 10 -4.85 -6.16 5.66
C VAL A 10 -4.01 -5.52 4.56
N VAL A 11 -4.12 -6.03 3.32
CA VAL A 11 -3.41 -5.49 2.15
C VAL A 11 -4.44 -5.06 1.11
N THR A 12 -4.61 -3.74 0.95
CA THR A 12 -5.47 -3.18 -0.11
C THR A 12 -4.72 -3.14 -1.44
N GLY A 13 -5.43 -3.24 -2.57
CA GLY A 13 -4.80 -3.28 -3.89
C GLY A 13 -3.99 -4.54 -4.16
N SER A 14 -4.30 -5.65 -3.46
CA SER A 14 -3.51 -6.88 -3.49
C SER A 14 -3.78 -7.81 -4.67
N SER A 15 -4.56 -7.39 -5.68
CA SER A 15 -4.88 -8.25 -6.84
C SER A 15 -3.80 -8.30 -7.92
N SER A 16 -2.73 -7.51 -7.81
CA SER A 16 -1.59 -7.48 -8.76
C SER A 16 -0.42 -6.62 -8.23
N GLY A 17 0.71 -6.65 -8.94
CA GLY A 17 1.84 -5.74 -8.74
C GLY A 17 2.39 -5.77 -7.31
N MET A 18 2.76 -4.61 -6.78
CA MET A 18 3.36 -4.49 -5.45
C MET A 18 2.48 -5.05 -4.34
N GLY A 19 1.15 -4.80 -4.36
CA GLY A 19 0.24 -5.30 -3.34
C GLY A 19 0.20 -6.82 -3.26
N ALA A 20 0.22 -7.51 -4.40
CA ALA A 20 0.27 -8.97 -4.45
C ALA A 20 1.60 -9.53 -3.90
N GLU A 21 2.73 -8.94 -4.31
CA GLU A 21 4.05 -9.39 -3.83
C GLU A 21 4.25 -9.10 -2.33
N ILE A 22 3.75 -7.95 -1.85
CA ILE A 22 3.75 -7.63 -0.41
C ILE A 22 2.93 -8.67 0.37
N ALA A 23 1.75 -9.03 -0.12
CA ALA A 23 0.90 -10.02 0.54
C ALA A 23 1.60 -11.39 0.62
N ARG A 24 2.23 -11.85 -0.48
CA ARG A 24 3.03 -13.10 -0.49
C ARG A 24 4.18 -13.04 0.51
N ALA A 25 4.94 -11.94 0.52
CA ALA A 25 6.08 -11.78 1.41
C ALA A 25 5.68 -11.78 2.88
N LEU A 26 4.62 -11.05 3.25
CA LEU A 26 4.10 -11.04 4.62
C LEU A 26 3.59 -12.41 5.07
N ALA A 27 2.89 -13.14 4.17
CA ALA A 27 2.44 -14.50 4.46
C ALA A 27 3.60 -15.48 4.63
N ALA A 28 4.68 -15.34 3.85
CA ALA A 28 5.90 -16.14 3.98
C ALA A 28 6.61 -15.91 5.34
N GLU A 29 6.50 -14.71 5.92
CA GLU A 29 6.96 -14.38 7.26
C GLU A 29 6.02 -14.91 8.38
N GLY A 30 4.95 -15.62 8.00
CA GLY A 30 4.00 -16.26 8.92
C GLY A 30 2.88 -15.34 9.41
N MET A 31 2.61 -14.23 8.72
CA MET A 31 1.42 -13.41 8.97
C MET A 31 0.18 -14.06 8.34
N SER A 32 -0.99 -13.87 8.97
CA SER A 32 -2.27 -14.11 8.32
C SER A 32 -2.72 -12.85 7.58
N VAL A 33 -2.96 -12.94 6.27
CA VAL A 33 -3.18 -11.78 5.41
C VAL A 33 -4.60 -11.75 4.88
N MET A 34 -5.32 -10.64 5.06
CA MET A 34 -6.56 -10.33 4.34
C MET A 34 -6.22 -9.59 3.04
N LEU A 35 -6.56 -10.20 1.91
CA LEU A 35 -6.39 -9.64 0.57
C LEU A 35 -7.63 -8.85 0.16
N ALA A 36 -7.46 -7.58 -0.23
CA ALA A 36 -8.56 -6.73 -0.63
C ALA A 36 -8.30 -6.02 -1.97
N ALA A 37 -9.19 -6.18 -2.91
CA ALA A 37 -9.28 -5.48 -4.20
C ALA A 37 -10.60 -5.85 -4.88
N ARG A 38 -10.95 -5.19 -6.00
CA ARG A 38 -12.19 -5.43 -6.73
C ARG A 38 -12.26 -6.80 -7.45
N ARG A 39 -11.13 -7.35 -7.90
CA ARG A 39 -11.07 -8.56 -8.73
C ARG A 39 -10.96 -9.81 -7.86
N ALA A 40 -12.10 -10.43 -7.56
CA ALA A 40 -12.18 -11.62 -6.70
C ALA A 40 -11.35 -12.79 -7.24
N ASP A 41 -11.44 -13.07 -8.54
CA ASP A 41 -10.69 -14.13 -9.23
C ASP A 41 -9.17 -14.03 -9.01
N ARG A 42 -8.65 -12.81 -9.09
CA ARG A 42 -7.23 -12.54 -8.86
C ARG A 42 -6.82 -12.71 -7.39
N LEU A 43 -7.68 -12.28 -6.48
CA LEU A 43 -7.43 -12.46 -5.05
C LEU A 43 -7.42 -13.93 -4.67
N GLU A 44 -8.36 -14.73 -5.21
CA GLU A 44 -8.44 -16.17 -4.98
C GLU A 44 -7.21 -16.90 -5.52
N ALA A 45 -6.72 -16.53 -6.71
CA ALA A 45 -5.50 -17.08 -7.27
C ALA A 45 -4.29 -16.81 -6.34
N ILE A 46 -4.12 -15.57 -5.87
CA ILE A 46 -3.03 -15.20 -4.95
C ILE A 46 -3.18 -15.91 -3.60
N ALA A 47 -4.40 -16.04 -3.09
CA ALA A 47 -4.64 -16.78 -1.85
C ALA A 47 -4.29 -18.26 -1.99
N ALA A 48 -4.60 -18.88 -3.13
CA ALA A 48 -4.23 -20.27 -3.43
C ALA A 48 -2.70 -20.44 -3.51
N GLU A 49 -1.98 -19.52 -4.14
CA GLU A 49 -0.51 -19.52 -4.19
C GLU A 49 0.10 -19.40 -2.78
N ILE A 50 -0.43 -18.48 -1.95
CA ILE A 50 0.02 -18.33 -0.56
C ILE A 50 -0.24 -19.60 0.24
N ALA A 51 -1.41 -20.22 0.08
CA ALA A 51 -1.76 -21.47 0.76
C ALA A 51 -0.85 -22.64 0.31
N ALA A 52 -0.56 -22.74 -0.98
CA ALA A 52 0.36 -23.75 -1.53
C ALA A 52 1.79 -23.58 -0.98
N ALA A 53 2.20 -22.36 -0.62
CA ALA A 53 3.47 -22.07 0.04
C ALA A 53 3.42 -22.24 1.57
N GLY A 54 2.30 -22.72 2.14
CA GLY A 54 2.13 -22.93 3.58
C GLY A 54 1.76 -21.68 4.38
N GLY A 55 1.42 -20.58 3.73
CA GLY A 55 0.96 -19.34 4.34
C GLY A 55 -0.57 -19.31 4.55
N THR A 56 -1.05 -18.23 5.15
CA THR A 56 -2.49 -18.01 5.39
C THR A 56 -2.94 -16.72 4.72
N ALA A 57 -3.89 -16.82 3.80
CA ALA A 57 -4.54 -15.68 3.18
C ALA A 57 -6.05 -15.84 3.17
N LEU A 58 -6.75 -14.75 3.42
CA LEU A 58 -8.20 -14.64 3.35
C LEU A 58 -8.57 -13.62 2.27
N VAL A 59 -9.63 -13.86 1.53
CA VAL A 59 -10.08 -12.98 0.46
C VAL A 59 -11.30 -12.18 0.90
N HIS A 60 -11.29 -10.88 0.59
CA HIS A 60 -12.44 -9.98 0.72
C HIS A 60 -12.45 -9.01 -0.46
N PRO A 61 -13.25 -9.28 -1.51
CA PRO A 61 -13.39 -8.34 -2.62
C PRO A 61 -14.00 -7.02 -2.15
N ALA A 62 -13.35 -5.91 -2.48
CA ALA A 62 -13.82 -4.57 -2.12
C ALA A 62 -13.30 -3.50 -3.07
N ASP A 63 -14.11 -2.52 -3.40
CA ASP A 63 -13.67 -1.24 -3.95
C ASP A 63 -13.30 -0.30 -2.79
N CYS A 64 -12.00 -0.14 -2.56
CA CYS A 64 -11.50 0.68 -1.46
C CYS A 64 -11.80 2.19 -1.61
N THR A 65 -12.44 2.62 -2.69
CA THR A 65 -12.94 4.00 -2.85
C THR A 65 -14.35 4.20 -2.26
N LEU A 66 -15.03 3.11 -1.88
CA LEU A 66 -16.37 3.12 -1.31
C LEU A 66 -16.30 2.87 0.20
N GLU A 67 -16.90 3.79 0.96
CA GLU A 67 -16.81 3.81 2.42
C GLU A 67 -17.41 2.54 3.04
N ASP A 68 -18.61 2.16 2.62
CA ASP A 68 -19.33 0.98 3.11
C ASP A 68 -18.58 -0.34 2.81
N GLU A 69 -17.92 -0.45 1.65
CA GLU A 69 -17.13 -1.63 1.32
C GLU A 69 -15.84 -1.70 2.15
N VAL A 70 -15.24 -0.56 2.48
CA VAL A 70 -14.08 -0.50 3.38
C VAL A 70 -14.48 -0.85 4.81
N GLU A 71 -15.62 -0.34 5.31
CA GLU A 71 -16.14 -0.71 6.62
C GLU A 71 -16.42 -2.22 6.71
N ALA A 72 -17.04 -2.81 5.68
CA ALA A 72 -17.29 -4.25 5.59
C ALA A 72 -15.97 -5.07 5.56
N LEU A 73 -14.96 -4.60 4.83
CA LEU A 73 -13.63 -5.22 4.79
C LEU A 73 -13.01 -5.29 6.20
N PHE A 74 -13.01 -4.20 6.94
CA PHE A 74 -12.39 -4.16 8.27
C PHE A 74 -13.22 -4.90 9.32
N ALA A 75 -14.55 -4.92 9.21
CA ALA A 75 -15.41 -5.79 10.01
C ALA A 75 -15.11 -7.27 9.76
N ALA A 76 -14.96 -7.68 8.49
CA ALA A 76 -14.57 -9.04 8.12
C ALA A 76 -13.14 -9.37 8.62
N ALA A 77 -12.20 -8.44 8.54
CA ALA A 77 -10.85 -8.63 9.07
C ALA A 77 -10.87 -8.84 10.58
N ALA A 78 -11.60 -8.03 11.33
CA ALA A 78 -11.76 -8.19 12.78
C ALA A 78 -12.42 -9.53 13.14
N GLY A 79 -13.48 -9.93 12.43
CA GLY A 79 -14.18 -11.19 12.68
C GLY A 79 -13.40 -12.45 12.31
N ARG A 80 -12.62 -12.43 11.23
CA ARG A 80 -11.94 -13.62 10.68
C ARG A 80 -10.47 -13.73 11.11
N LEU A 81 -9.78 -12.60 11.34
CA LEU A 81 -8.40 -12.56 11.83
C LEU A 81 -8.31 -12.30 13.34
N GLY A 82 -9.42 -11.86 13.95
CA GLY A 82 -9.49 -11.48 15.36
C GLY A 82 -8.95 -10.08 15.64
N HIS A 83 -8.01 -9.59 14.86
CA HIS A 83 -7.41 -8.26 14.99
C HIS A 83 -6.67 -7.84 13.71
N VAL A 84 -6.21 -6.59 13.66
CA VAL A 84 -5.36 -6.07 12.59
C VAL A 84 -4.12 -5.44 13.24
N ASP A 85 -2.94 -6.02 12.96
CA ASP A 85 -1.64 -5.48 13.43
C ASP A 85 -1.00 -4.58 12.38
N LEU A 86 -1.26 -4.84 11.08
CA LEU A 86 -0.66 -4.15 9.95
C LEU A 86 -1.69 -3.82 8.89
N LEU A 87 -1.69 -2.58 8.42
CA LEU A 87 -2.37 -2.17 7.19
C LEU A 87 -1.33 -1.82 6.13
N ILE A 88 -1.49 -2.38 4.94
CA ILE A 88 -0.76 -1.96 3.74
C ILE A 88 -1.74 -1.30 2.77
N ASN A 89 -1.55 0.00 2.53
CA ASN A 89 -2.26 0.73 1.50
C ASN A 89 -1.46 0.67 0.19
N SER A 90 -1.89 -0.18 -0.73
CA SER A 90 -1.26 -0.37 -2.05
C SER A 90 -2.23 -0.16 -3.21
N THR A 91 -3.38 0.48 -2.96
CA THR A 91 -4.31 0.91 -4.00
C THR A 91 -3.75 2.10 -4.77
N GLY A 92 -4.06 2.17 -6.07
CA GLY A 92 -3.71 3.31 -6.88
C GLY A 92 -4.00 3.10 -8.35
N VAL A 93 -4.11 4.20 -9.08
CA VAL A 93 -4.25 4.22 -10.54
C VAL A 93 -3.28 5.24 -11.13
N PRO A 94 -2.64 4.95 -12.27
CA PRO A 94 -1.80 5.94 -12.96
C PRO A 94 -2.68 7.01 -13.61
N GLN A 95 -2.03 8.13 -13.99
CA GLN A 95 -2.65 9.19 -14.77
C GLN A 95 -1.60 9.79 -15.69
N ALA A 96 -2.00 10.11 -16.93
CA ALA A 96 -1.11 10.66 -17.95
C ALA A 96 -1.87 11.60 -18.91
N THR A 97 -2.71 12.49 -18.37
CA THR A 97 -3.52 13.45 -19.12
C THR A 97 -3.02 14.87 -18.85
N PRO A 98 -2.76 15.71 -19.88
CA PRO A 98 -2.46 17.12 -19.69
C PRO A 98 -3.53 17.83 -18.82
N ILE A 99 -3.11 18.75 -17.97
CA ILE A 99 -4.00 19.36 -16.97
C ILE A 99 -5.17 20.12 -17.60
N ASP A 100 -4.95 20.75 -18.73
CA ASP A 100 -5.94 21.51 -19.50
C ASP A 100 -6.95 20.62 -20.28
N GLN A 101 -6.66 19.32 -20.36
CA GLN A 101 -7.51 18.31 -21.01
C GLN A 101 -8.16 17.34 -20.01
N MET A 102 -7.78 17.43 -18.75
CA MET A 102 -8.27 16.51 -17.70
C MET A 102 -9.71 16.84 -17.32
N SER A 103 -10.59 15.84 -17.39
CA SER A 103 -11.95 15.99 -16.89
C SER A 103 -12.00 15.97 -15.36
N LEU A 104 -13.04 16.58 -14.77
CA LEU A 104 -13.26 16.53 -13.34
C LEU A 104 -13.49 15.09 -12.86
N ASP A 105 -14.10 14.25 -13.66
CA ASP A 105 -14.34 12.84 -13.32
C ASP A 105 -13.04 12.02 -13.30
N GLU A 106 -12.12 12.28 -14.25
CA GLU A 106 -10.78 11.69 -14.20
C GLU A 106 -10.02 12.16 -12.95
N TRP A 107 -10.06 13.46 -12.64
CA TRP A 107 -9.47 13.99 -11.42
C TRP A 107 -10.00 13.28 -10.18
N ARG A 108 -11.33 13.20 -10.02
CA ARG A 108 -11.98 12.53 -8.88
C ARG A 108 -11.56 11.07 -8.80
N ARG A 109 -11.65 10.32 -9.90
CA ARG A 109 -11.26 8.90 -9.96
C ARG A 109 -9.80 8.69 -9.50
N VAL A 110 -8.88 9.58 -9.88
CA VAL A 110 -7.47 9.47 -9.50
C VAL A 110 -7.28 9.82 -8.03
N ILE A 111 -7.92 10.87 -7.53
CA ILE A 111 -7.88 11.24 -6.10
C ILE A 111 -8.49 10.12 -5.25
N ASP A 112 -9.65 9.59 -5.64
CA ASP A 112 -10.33 8.55 -4.86
C ASP A 112 -9.50 7.29 -4.77
N ALA A 113 -8.92 6.85 -5.88
CA ALA A 113 -8.11 5.64 -5.89
C ALA A 113 -6.75 5.78 -5.18
N ASN A 114 -6.12 6.96 -5.15
CA ASN A 114 -4.77 7.15 -4.63
C ASN A 114 -4.70 7.84 -3.26
N LEU A 115 -5.77 8.48 -2.82
CA LEU A 115 -5.79 9.23 -1.55
C LEU A 115 -7.03 8.92 -0.71
N THR A 116 -8.26 9.05 -1.25
CA THR A 116 -9.48 8.78 -0.48
C THR A 116 -9.52 7.33 0.02
N SER A 117 -9.14 6.36 -0.81
CA SER A 117 -9.06 4.95 -0.43
C SER A 117 -8.08 4.70 0.73
N VAL A 118 -6.95 5.41 0.74
CA VAL A 118 -5.96 5.32 1.82
C VAL A 118 -6.50 5.92 3.11
N PHE A 119 -7.19 7.06 3.02
CA PHE A 119 -7.87 7.66 4.17
C PHE A 119 -8.90 6.70 4.77
N LEU A 120 -9.81 6.16 3.96
CA LEU A 120 -10.86 5.25 4.44
C LEU A 120 -10.28 4.01 5.12
N ALA A 121 -9.33 3.32 4.48
CA ALA A 121 -8.71 2.13 5.05
C ALA A 121 -7.91 2.45 6.34
N SER A 122 -7.18 3.57 6.35
CA SER A 122 -6.41 3.97 7.53
C SER A 122 -7.32 4.36 8.70
N ARG A 123 -8.44 5.02 8.44
CA ARG A 123 -9.45 5.35 9.45
C ARG A 123 -9.99 4.08 10.13
N GLU A 124 -10.38 3.07 9.36
CA GLU A 124 -10.89 1.82 9.92
C GLU A 124 -9.81 1.02 10.65
N ALA A 125 -8.59 0.99 10.12
CA ALA A 125 -7.45 0.38 10.82
C ALA A 125 -7.21 1.06 12.18
N MET A 126 -7.20 2.39 12.24
CA MET A 126 -7.03 3.16 13.49
C MET A 126 -8.11 2.82 14.52
N LYS A 127 -9.38 2.66 14.10
CA LYS A 127 -10.48 2.24 15.00
C LYS A 127 -10.18 0.88 15.66
N LEU A 128 -9.60 -0.07 14.92
CA LEU A 128 -9.27 -1.40 15.44
C LEU A 128 -7.96 -1.44 16.23
N MET A 129 -6.98 -0.62 15.87
CA MET A 129 -5.65 -0.60 16.48
C MET A 129 -5.62 0.18 17.81
N LYS A 130 -6.32 1.34 17.90
CA LYS A 130 -6.33 2.20 19.10
C LYS A 130 -6.68 1.46 20.39
N PRO A 131 -7.75 0.64 20.48
CA PRO A 131 -8.09 -0.08 21.71
C PRO A 131 -7.02 -1.09 22.13
N ARG A 132 -6.15 -1.52 21.20
CA ARG A 132 -5.08 -2.49 21.46
C ARG A 132 -3.75 -1.83 21.85
N GLY A 133 -3.65 -0.51 21.69
CA GLY A 133 -2.44 0.24 22.00
C GLY A 133 -1.26 -0.13 21.09
N ARG A 134 -1.52 -0.68 19.90
CA ARG A 134 -0.49 -1.05 18.93
C ARG A 134 -1.05 -1.20 17.51
N GLY A 135 -0.21 -0.92 16.53
CA GLY A 135 -0.52 -1.13 15.11
C GLY A 135 0.52 -0.50 14.21
N ARG A 136 0.48 -0.84 12.94
CA ARG A 136 1.33 -0.24 11.93
C ARG A 136 0.56 -0.03 10.63
N ILE A 137 0.71 1.14 10.03
CA ILE A 137 0.13 1.49 8.73
C ILE A 137 1.29 1.83 7.81
N ILE A 138 1.40 1.14 6.67
CA ILE A 138 2.41 1.42 5.65
C ILE A 138 1.67 1.73 4.35
N SER A 139 1.88 2.93 3.82
CA SER A 139 1.27 3.37 2.57
C SER A 139 2.30 3.39 1.44
N ILE A 140 1.92 2.86 0.28
CA ILE A 140 2.77 2.91 -0.91
C ILE A 140 2.58 4.26 -1.60
N GLY A 141 3.57 5.11 -1.39
CA GLY A 141 3.70 6.42 -1.99
C GLY A 141 4.19 6.38 -3.43
N SER A 142 5.02 7.32 -3.78
CA SER A 142 5.70 7.40 -5.09
C SER A 142 6.77 8.48 -5.04
N VAL A 143 7.83 8.34 -5.82
CA VAL A 143 8.77 9.45 -6.09
C VAL A 143 8.06 10.67 -6.67
N ALA A 144 6.86 10.51 -7.22
CA ALA A 144 6.07 11.62 -7.76
C ALA A 144 5.64 12.64 -6.70
N SER A 145 5.67 12.29 -5.40
CA SER A 145 5.48 13.23 -4.30
C SER A 145 6.72 14.07 -3.98
N GLN A 146 7.85 13.81 -4.64
CA GLN A 146 9.09 14.59 -4.48
C GLN A 146 9.58 15.17 -5.82
N SER A 147 9.38 14.45 -6.93
CA SER A 147 9.77 14.85 -8.28
C SER A 147 8.60 14.62 -9.24
N PRO A 148 7.75 15.65 -9.45
CA PRO A 148 6.62 15.57 -10.36
C PRO A 148 7.02 15.23 -11.79
N ARG A 149 6.13 14.53 -12.51
CA ARG A 149 6.28 14.26 -13.94
C ARG A 149 5.19 14.94 -14.76
N LEU A 150 5.47 15.15 -16.04
CA LEU A 150 4.50 15.71 -16.97
C LEU A 150 3.21 14.88 -17.03
N HIS A 151 2.08 15.56 -17.23
CA HIS A 151 0.76 14.97 -17.42
C HIS A 151 0.26 14.08 -16.26
N ALA A 152 0.75 14.33 -15.03
CA ALA A 152 0.42 13.55 -13.86
C ALA A 152 -0.16 14.39 -12.69
N ALA A 153 -0.83 15.50 -12.99
CA ALA A 153 -1.23 16.48 -11.98
C ALA A 153 -2.10 15.89 -10.86
N ALA A 154 -3.15 15.13 -11.20
CA ALA A 154 -4.02 14.49 -10.18
C ALA A 154 -3.27 13.43 -9.38
N TYR A 155 -2.44 12.60 -10.04
CA TYR A 155 -1.63 11.59 -9.39
C TYR A 155 -0.60 12.21 -8.43
N VAL A 156 0.10 13.25 -8.89
CA VAL A 156 1.06 14.02 -8.08
C VAL A 156 0.36 14.62 -6.87
N ALA A 157 -0.76 15.33 -7.07
CA ALA A 157 -1.54 15.91 -5.97
C ALA A 157 -1.95 14.84 -4.94
N ALA A 158 -2.44 13.68 -5.40
CA ALA A 158 -2.80 12.58 -4.51
C ALA A 158 -1.60 12.04 -3.72
N LYS A 159 -0.42 11.88 -4.37
CA LYS A 159 0.77 11.35 -3.70
C LYS A 159 1.40 12.34 -2.72
N TYR A 160 1.38 13.65 -2.98
CA TYR A 160 1.72 14.67 -1.98
C TYR A 160 0.69 14.69 -0.82
N GLY A 161 -0.61 14.57 -1.14
CA GLY A 161 -1.65 14.46 -0.12
C GLY A 161 -1.48 13.23 0.77
N LEU A 162 -1.04 12.11 0.21
CA LEU A 162 -0.74 10.88 0.95
C LEU A 162 0.42 11.08 1.95
N ASP A 163 1.44 11.83 1.61
CA ASP A 163 2.53 12.17 2.53
C ASP A 163 2.01 12.99 3.72
N GLY A 164 1.18 14.01 3.44
CA GLY A 164 0.53 14.80 4.48
C GLY A 164 -0.35 13.95 5.39
N LEU A 165 -1.19 13.09 4.79
CA LEU A 165 -2.06 12.16 5.52
C LEU A 165 -1.24 11.20 6.39
N THR A 166 -0.16 10.63 5.87
CA THR A 166 0.71 9.71 6.62
C THR A 166 1.33 10.39 7.85
N ARG A 167 1.78 11.64 7.71
CA ARG A 167 2.33 12.43 8.82
C ARG A 167 1.28 12.73 9.89
N ALA A 168 0.04 13.05 9.49
CA ALA A 168 -1.08 13.23 10.40
C ALA A 168 -1.41 11.93 11.16
N LEU A 169 -1.50 10.80 10.44
CA LEU A 169 -1.71 9.47 11.05
C LEU A 169 -0.60 9.10 12.03
N ALA A 170 0.67 9.40 11.71
CA ALA A 170 1.80 9.14 12.60
C ALA A 170 1.72 9.99 13.87
N LEU A 171 1.27 11.24 13.77
CA LEU A 171 1.08 12.13 14.91
C LEU A 171 -0.06 11.64 15.81
N GLU A 172 -1.24 11.37 15.22
CA GLU A 172 -2.42 10.92 15.96
C GLU A 172 -2.28 9.49 16.52
N GLY A 173 -1.49 8.63 15.85
CA GLY A 173 -1.24 7.26 16.28
C GLY A 173 -0.27 7.13 17.45
N ARG A 174 0.60 8.13 17.66
CA ARG A 174 1.74 8.07 18.60
C ARG A 174 1.33 7.66 20.00
N GLU A 175 0.34 8.32 20.59
CA GLU A 175 -0.13 8.03 21.95
C GLU A 175 -0.86 6.69 22.07
N HIS A 176 -1.19 6.08 20.94
CA HIS A 176 -1.86 4.78 20.85
C HIS A 176 -0.92 3.66 20.42
N GLY A 177 0.39 3.88 20.38
CA GLY A 177 1.35 2.87 19.95
C GLY A 177 1.20 2.47 18.47
N ILE A 178 0.67 3.37 17.63
CA ILE A 178 0.44 3.12 16.21
C ILE A 178 1.46 3.91 15.40
N ALA A 179 2.26 3.19 14.61
CA ALA A 179 3.19 3.77 13.65
C ALA A 179 2.52 3.93 12.29
N ALA A 180 2.72 5.07 11.61
CA ALA A 180 2.32 5.25 10.23
C ALA A 180 3.53 5.68 9.40
N SER A 181 3.67 5.07 8.22
CA SER A 181 4.85 5.19 7.35
C SER A 181 4.45 5.31 5.89
N VAL A 182 5.29 5.96 5.10
CA VAL A 182 5.17 5.95 3.63
C VAL A 182 6.46 5.41 3.00
N LEU A 183 6.30 4.51 2.04
CA LEU A 183 7.37 4.02 1.17
C LEU A 183 7.19 4.61 -0.22
N HIS A 184 8.18 5.31 -0.74
CA HIS A 184 8.20 5.91 -2.07
C HIS A 184 9.04 5.05 -3.03
N PRO A 185 8.45 4.14 -3.78
CA PRO A 185 9.17 3.43 -4.83
C PRO A 185 9.38 4.35 -6.04
N GLY A 186 10.55 4.23 -6.66
CA GLY A 186 10.79 4.66 -8.02
C GLY A 186 10.06 3.77 -9.02
N PHE A 187 10.48 3.83 -10.29
CA PHE A 187 9.84 3.01 -11.31
C PHE A 187 9.94 1.52 -10.96
N THR A 188 8.80 0.86 -10.87
CA THR A 188 8.65 -0.56 -10.51
C THR A 188 7.78 -1.24 -11.56
N VAL A 189 8.19 -2.41 -12.05
CA VAL A 189 7.44 -3.18 -13.04
C VAL A 189 6.23 -3.82 -12.36
N THR A 190 5.05 -3.25 -12.57
CA THR A 190 3.82 -3.67 -11.86
C THR A 190 2.72 -4.16 -12.78
N GLY A 191 2.95 -4.21 -14.10
CA GLY A 191 1.89 -4.37 -15.08
C GLY A 191 0.99 -3.12 -15.20
N PHE A 192 1.46 -1.97 -14.69
CA PHE A 192 0.69 -0.74 -14.53
C PHE A 192 1.39 0.42 -15.28
N GLY A 193 0.68 1.06 -16.21
CA GLY A 193 1.20 2.20 -16.95
C GLY A 193 1.85 1.83 -18.30
N PRO A 194 2.39 2.83 -19.01
CA PRO A 194 2.90 2.67 -20.38
C PRO A 194 4.08 1.71 -20.53
N ASP A 195 4.82 1.45 -19.43
CA ASP A 195 5.95 0.51 -19.41
C ASP A 195 5.60 -0.80 -18.69
N ALA A 196 4.33 -1.18 -18.71
CA ALA A 196 3.78 -2.32 -17.97
C ALA A 196 4.51 -3.65 -18.26
N ASP A 197 5.00 -3.84 -19.48
CA ASP A 197 5.71 -5.05 -19.94
C ASP A 197 7.25 -4.94 -19.77
N GLY A 198 7.73 -3.90 -19.10
CA GLY A 198 9.14 -3.72 -18.79
C GLY A 198 9.71 -4.88 -17.97
N LYS A 199 11.01 -5.11 -18.09
CA LYS A 199 11.72 -6.09 -17.23
C LYS A 199 12.41 -5.33 -16.08
N PRO A 200 12.43 -5.92 -14.86
CA PRO A 200 13.26 -5.39 -13.80
C PRO A 200 14.73 -5.26 -14.25
N GLY A 201 15.41 -4.24 -13.77
CA GLY A 201 16.79 -3.98 -14.11
C GLY A 201 17.27 -2.62 -13.63
N ARG A 202 18.29 -2.05 -14.30
CA ARG A 202 18.91 -0.81 -13.86
C ARG A 202 17.95 0.37 -13.75
N ASN A 203 16.90 0.43 -14.58
CA ASN A 203 15.94 1.53 -14.63
C ASN A 203 14.57 1.21 -14.02
N ALA A 204 14.34 -0.04 -13.60
CA ALA A 204 13.08 -0.49 -13.06
C ALA A 204 13.29 -1.57 -12.01
N MET A 205 12.60 -1.46 -10.89
CA MET A 205 12.66 -2.43 -9.80
C MET A 205 11.66 -3.57 -9.99
N ASP A 206 11.98 -4.71 -9.41
CA ASP A 206 11.03 -5.81 -9.23
C ASP A 206 10.07 -5.46 -8.07
N PRO A 207 8.77 -5.68 -8.18
CA PRO A 207 7.85 -5.49 -7.05
C PRO A 207 8.18 -6.35 -5.82
N ARG A 208 8.92 -7.46 -5.99
CA ARG A 208 9.45 -8.27 -4.89
C ARG A 208 10.48 -7.52 -4.05
N ASP A 209 11.28 -6.64 -4.65
CA ASP A 209 12.23 -5.80 -3.90
C ASP A 209 11.49 -4.83 -2.98
N ILE A 210 10.38 -4.26 -3.46
CA ILE A 210 9.49 -3.41 -2.65
C ILE A 210 8.87 -4.21 -1.51
N ALA A 211 8.44 -5.44 -1.77
CA ALA A 211 7.88 -6.31 -0.74
C ALA A 211 8.87 -6.60 0.39
N GLN A 212 10.16 -6.82 0.09
CA GLN A 212 11.21 -7.03 1.10
C GLN A 212 11.40 -5.78 1.99
N ILE A 213 11.34 -4.58 1.40
CA ILE A 213 11.42 -3.33 2.17
C ILE A 213 10.20 -3.19 3.09
N VAL A 214 9.00 -3.53 2.62
CA VAL A 214 7.80 -3.53 3.46
C VAL A 214 7.91 -4.54 4.61
N VAL A 215 8.45 -5.73 4.38
CA VAL A 215 8.73 -6.72 5.44
C VAL A 215 9.70 -6.14 6.47
N LEU A 216 10.78 -5.49 6.03
CA LEU A 216 11.72 -4.78 6.93
C LEU A 216 10.98 -3.74 7.76
N MET A 217 10.20 -2.85 7.13
CA MET A 217 9.43 -1.80 7.83
C MET A 217 8.43 -2.40 8.82
N ALA A 218 7.75 -3.49 8.46
CA ALA A 218 6.79 -4.19 9.31
C ALA A 218 7.45 -4.87 10.51
N SER A 219 8.71 -5.31 10.38
CA SER A 219 9.48 -6.02 11.41
C SER A 219 10.26 -5.10 12.37
N LEU A 220 10.19 -3.79 12.22
CA LEU A 220 10.77 -2.87 13.19
C LEU A 220 10.10 -3.03 14.57
N PRO A 221 10.82 -2.78 15.68
CA PRO A 221 10.23 -2.72 17.00
C PRO A 221 9.00 -1.81 17.04
N ASP A 222 8.02 -2.13 17.88
CA ASP A 222 6.76 -1.39 17.92
C ASP A 222 6.97 0.08 18.32
N GLU A 223 8.06 0.39 19.06
CA GLU A 223 8.48 1.74 19.49
C GLU A 223 9.16 2.54 18.37
N HIS A 224 9.47 1.92 17.24
CA HIS A 224 10.18 2.58 16.14
C HIS A 224 9.28 2.76 14.92
N ASN A 225 9.36 3.94 14.32
CA ASN A 225 8.69 4.26 13.08
C ASN A 225 9.71 4.70 12.01
N LEU A 226 9.85 3.92 10.94
CA LEU A 226 10.51 4.38 9.72
C LEU A 226 9.50 5.23 8.95
N LEU A 227 9.39 6.52 9.32
CA LEU A 227 8.33 7.41 8.87
C LEU A 227 8.26 7.50 7.34
N GLU A 228 9.42 7.60 6.68
CA GLU A 228 9.52 7.77 5.24
C GLU A 228 10.72 7.01 4.70
N ALA A 229 10.55 6.32 3.59
CA ALA A 229 11.63 5.68 2.85
C ALA A 229 11.46 5.92 1.35
N LEU A 230 12.57 6.26 0.68
CA LEU A 230 12.65 6.41 -0.77
C LEU A 230 13.57 5.34 -1.33
N VAL A 231 13.10 4.58 -2.31
CA VAL A 231 13.88 3.54 -2.98
C VAL A 231 13.80 3.71 -4.49
N LEU A 232 14.95 3.74 -5.15
CA LEU A 232 15.07 4.06 -6.57
C LEU A 232 15.84 2.96 -7.29
N PRO A 233 15.47 2.62 -8.54
CA PRO A 233 16.39 1.88 -9.40
C PRO A 233 17.63 2.73 -9.66
N LEU A 234 18.79 2.10 -9.65
CA LEU A 234 20.08 2.81 -9.73
C LEU A 234 20.21 3.70 -10.97
N GLY A 235 19.59 3.34 -12.08
CA GLY A 235 19.64 4.10 -13.32
C GLY A 235 18.55 5.18 -13.46
N MET A 236 17.69 5.36 -12.46
CA MET A 236 16.64 6.36 -12.52
C MET A 236 17.19 7.78 -12.32
N PRO A 237 16.96 8.72 -13.27
CA PRO A 237 17.39 10.11 -13.13
C PRO A 237 16.51 10.85 -12.12
N PHE A 238 16.85 10.77 -10.84
CA PHE A 238 16.15 11.47 -9.77
C PHE A 238 16.99 12.59 -9.17
N LEU A 239 18.27 12.32 -8.91
CA LEU A 239 19.26 13.29 -8.44
C LEU A 239 20.14 13.77 -9.60
N GLY A 240 20.67 15.01 -9.50
CA GLY A 240 21.64 15.52 -10.44
C GLY A 240 21.06 15.78 -11.84
N ARG A 241 19.90 16.36 -11.91
CA ARG A 241 19.41 16.90 -13.18
C ARG A 241 20.28 18.10 -13.57
N GLY A 242 21.27 17.82 -14.41
CA GLY A 242 22.02 18.83 -15.12
C GLY A 242 21.25 19.30 -16.34
#